data_64ca984f2bc2561c937eeedd22658169
#
_entry.id   64ca984f2bc2561c937eeedd22658169
#
_cell.length_a   1.000
_cell.length_b   1.000
_cell.length_c   1.000
_cell.angle_alpha   90.00
_cell.angle_beta   90.00
_cell.angle_gamma   90.00
#
_symmetry.space_group_name_H-M   'P 1'
#
loop_
_entity.id
_entity.type
_entity.pdbx_description
1 polymer ?
#
loop_
_entity_poly.entity_id
_entity_poly.type
_entity_poly.pdbx_seq_one_letter_code
_entity_poly.pdbx_strand_id
1 'polypeptide(L)'
;MKFLNNFSIIVLLSTASYSIDVDKHLELSYVQTNGNTNTTTFSSKLQGIAALSDTESIKAKGSILYSESDENTSANKYNVELDYNHMINKKLYSYMGINYIKDQLSDYDYRLNIGPGLGYKFLEDEIQTIDIQGGLDYAYDKYNNGLKDNYLAGRTELNYKYKFSQSVEFKQMLSYLASFEDGEKYFAVSDSVIG
;
A
#
# COMPACT_ATOMS: atom_id res chain seq x y z
N MET A 1 -16.79 25.16 -3.04
CA MET A 1 -17.80 24.25 -2.48
C MET A 1 -18.36 23.31 -3.56
N LYS A 2 -17.46 22.50 -4.22
CA LYS A 2 -17.82 21.51 -5.26
C LYS A 2 -17.24 20.11 -4.98
N PHE A 3 -16.69 19.86 -3.78
CA PHE A 3 -15.96 18.63 -3.45
C PHE A 3 -16.82 17.48 -2.91
N LEU A 4 -18.12 17.67 -2.70
CA LEU A 4 -18.96 16.67 -2.02
C LEU A 4 -19.72 15.71 -2.96
N ASN A 5 -19.61 15.84 -4.29
CA ASN A 5 -20.48 15.08 -5.19
C ASN A 5 -19.92 13.74 -5.70
N ASN A 6 -18.69 13.33 -5.34
CA ASN A 6 -18.11 12.04 -5.77
C ASN A 6 -17.61 11.16 -4.62
N PHE A 7 -17.97 11.45 -3.37
CA PHE A 7 -17.57 10.65 -2.22
C PHE A 7 -18.64 9.57 -1.90
N SER A 8 -19.01 8.80 -2.91
CA SER A 8 -19.73 7.53 -2.70
C SER A 8 -18.74 6.39 -2.73
N ILE A 9 -17.76 6.40 -1.82
CA ILE A 9 -17.06 5.17 -1.47
C ILE A 9 -17.99 4.41 -0.55
N ILE A 10 -18.76 3.52 -1.16
CA ILE A 10 -19.56 2.51 -0.51
C ILE A 10 -18.58 1.61 0.25
N VAL A 11 -18.57 1.76 1.57
CA VAL A 11 -18.00 0.76 2.48
C VAL A 11 -18.95 -0.46 2.43
N LEU A 12 -18.90 -1.22 1.34
CA LEU A 12 -19.53 -2.53 1.23
C LEU A 12 -18.60 -3.59 1.85
N LEU A 13 -18.32 -3.46 3.14
CA LEU A 13 -17.83 -4.55 3.99
C LEU A 13 -18.98 -5.04 4.88
N SER A 14 -20.15 -5.25 4.29
CA SER A 14 -21.28 -5.84 4.99
C SER A 14 -21.42 -7.32 4.61
N THR A 15 -21.17 -8.16 5.62
CA THR A 15 -21.89 -9.43 5.85
C THR A 15 -21.76 -10.53 4.81
N ALA A 16 -20.57 -11.07 4.60
CA ALA A 16 -20.48 -12.50 4.39
C ALA A 16 -20.39 -13.14 5.78
N SER A 17 -21.45 -13.77 6.23
CA SER A 17 -21.50 -14.54 7.49
C SER A 17 -20.79 -15.89 7.30
N TYR A 18 -19.54 -15.86 6.89
CA TYR A 18 -18.58 -16.93 7.10
C TYR A 18 -17.70 -16.48 8.26
N SER A 19 -17.43 -17.36 9.20
CA SER A 19 -16.55 -17.11 10.34
C SER A 19 -15.08 -17.01 9.89
N ILE A 20 -14.79 -16.09 8.99
CA ILE A 20 -13.44 -15.76 8.59
C ILE A 20 -12.95 -14.74 9.62
N ASP A 21 -11.89 -15.07 10.32
CA ASP A 21 -11.20 -14.12 11.20
C ASP A 21 -10.51 -13.07 10.33
N VAL A 22 -10.93 -11.81 10.49
CA VAL A 22 -10.40 -10.68 9.72
C VAL A 22 -9.78 -9.68 10.67
N ASP A 23 -8.46 -9.61 10.67
CA ASP A 23 -7.74 -8.50 11.31
C ASP A 23 -7.89 -7.23 10.46
N LYS A 24 -8.35 -6.14 11.08
CA LYS A 24 -8.64 -4.87 10.39
C LYS A 24 -7.89 -3.73 11.06
N HIS A 25 -7.28 -2.89 10.24
CA HIS A 25 -6.59 -1.70 10.68
C HIS A 25 -7.04 -0.49 9.84
N LEU A 26 -7.43 0.60 10.51
CA LEU A 26 -7.85 1.84 9.87
C LEU A 26 -7.05 3.00 10.48
N GLU A 27 -6.42 3.78 9.62
CA GLU A 27 -5.76 5.03 9.98
C GLU A 27 -6.47 6.19 9.28
N LEU A 28 -6.73 7.25 10.01
CA LEU A 28 -7.29 8.50 9.49
C LEU A 28 -6.46 9.66 10.02
N SER A 29 -6.08 10.57 9.15
CA SER A 29 -5.37 11.80 9.52
C SER A 29 -5.95 12.99 8.76
N TYR A 30 -6.17 14.08 9.49
CA TYR A 30 -6.52 15.37 8.94
C TYR A 30 -5.67 16.44 9.59
N VAL A 31 -4.96 17.21 8.79
CA VAL A 31 -4.10 18.31 9.25
C VAL A 31 -4.47 19.55 8.47
N GLN A 32 -4.73 20.64 9.19
CA GLN A 32 -4.93 21.96 8.60
C GLN A 32 -4.00 22.96 9.27
N THR A 33 -3.26 23.69 8.45
CA THR A 33 -2.37 24.77 8.90
C THR A 33 -2.82 26.06 8.23
N ASN A 34 -2.95 27.13 9.03
CA ASN A 34 -3.27 28.46 8.54
C ASN A 34 -2.14 29.42 8.93
N GLY A 35 -1.62 30.18 7.99
CA GLY A 35 -0.51 31.12 8.20
C GLY A 35 -0.17 31.87 6.94
N ASN A 36 1.12 32.08 6.69
CA ASN A 36 1.58 32.64 5.43
C ASN A 36 1.28 31.72 4.23
N THR A 37 1.13 30.45 4.48
CA THR A 37 0.69 29.40 3.54
C THR A 37 -0.43 28.62 4.23
N ASN A 38 -1.54 28.40 3.55
CA ASN A 38 -2.65 27.58 4.06
C ASN A 38 -2.54 26.18 3.48
N THR A 39 -2.42 25.17 4.34
CA THR A 39 -2.28 23.79 3.89
C THR A 39 -3.38 22.93 4.53
N THR A 40 -4.02 22.10 3.74
CA THR A 40 -4.96 21.08 4.20
C THR A 40 -4.49 19.72 3.68
N THR A 41 -4.31 18.77 4.57
CA THR A 41 -3.92 17.39 4.22
C THR A 41 -4.92 16.41 4.84
N PHE A 42 -5.42 15.51 4.04
CA PHE A 42 -6.22 14.37 4.43
C PHE A 42 -5.54 13.09 3.99
N SER A 43 -5.39 12.12 4.89
CA SER A 43 -4.97 10.78 4.55
C SER A 43 -5.83 9.72 5.21
N SER A 44 -6.02 8.61 4.52
CA SER A 44 -6.71 7.43 5.03
C SER A 44 -5.99 6.18 4.56
N LYS A 45 -5.76 5.23 5.46
CA LYS A 45 -5.25 3.89 5.14
C LYS A 45 -6.19 2.87 5.75
N LEU A 46 -6.57 1.88 4.97
CA LEU A 46 -7.35 0.72 5.40
C LEU A 46 -6.56 -0.54 5.04
N GLN A 47 -6.44 -1.45 6.00
CA GLN A 47 -5.87 -2.77 5.79
C GLN A 47 -6.81 -3.82 6.35
N GLY A 48 -6.95 -4.94 5.64
CA GLY A 48 -7.64 -6.13 6.12
C GLY A 48 -6.81 -7.37 5.80
N ILE A 49 -6.72 -8.30 6.73
CA ILE A 49 -6.10 -9.61 6.56
C ILE A 49 -7.14 -10.65 6.93
N ALA A 50 -7.53 -11.47 5.95
CA ALA A 50 -8.47 -12.57 6.13
C ALA A 50 -7.69 -13.90 6.09
N ALA A 51 -7.68 -14.66 7.19
CA ALA A 51 -7.16 -16.02 7.24
C ALA A 51 -8.15 -16.95 6.56
N LEU A 52 -7.75 -17.61 5.47
CA LEU A 52 -8.56 -18.60 4.76
C LEU A 52 -8.35 -20.01 5.34
N SER A 53 -7.13 -20.27 5.83
CA SER A 53 -6.71 -21.50 6.50
C SER A 53 -5.50 -21.23 7.39
N ASP A 54 -4.96 -22.26 8.04
CA ASP A 54 -3.72 -22.14 8.85
C ASP A 54 -2.49 -21.70 8.02
N THR A 55 -2.54 -21.87 6.71
CA THR A 55 -1.43 -21.56 5.80
C THR A 55 -1.74 -20.52 4.74
N GLU A 56 -2.99 -20.11 4.60
CA GLU A 56 -3.43 -19.23 3.51
C GLU A 56 -4.11 -17.98 4.04
N SER A 57 -3.80 -16.84 3.46
CA SER A 57 -4.44 -15.57 3.78
C SER A 57 -4.57 -14.65 2.57
N ILE A 58 -5.56 -13.78 2.62
CA ILE A 58 -5.70 -12.64 1.71
C ILE A 58 -5.46 -11.37 2.52
N LYS A 59 -4.60 -10.51 2.01
CA LYS A 59 -4.35 -9.19 2.54
C LYS A 59 -4.81 -8.16 1.53
N ALA A 60 -5.63 -7.22 1.96
CA ALA A 60 -6.07 -6.09 1.16
C ALA A 60 -5.66 -4.79 1.84
N LYS A 61 -5.08 -3.87 1.09
CA LYS A 61 -4.75 -2.52 1.55
C LYS A 61 -5.35 -1.50 0.60
N GLY A 62 -5.80 -0.37 1.15
CA GLY A 62 -6.21 0.80 0.40
C GLY A 62 -5.67 2.05 1.07
N SER A 63 -5.19 3.02 0.31
CA SER A 63 -4.80 4.31 0.86
C SER A 63 -5.19 5.46 -0.05
N ILE A 64 -5.48 6.58 0.57
CA ILE A 64 -5.80 7.86 -0.07
C ILE A 64 -4.94 8.91 0.61
N LEU A 65 -4.30 9.75 -0.19
CA LEU A 65 -3.63 10.96 0.27
C LEU A 65 -4.09 12.12 -0.60
N TYR A 66 -4.71 13.10 0.03
CA TYR A 66 -5.06 14.38 -0.60
C TYR A 66 -4.41 15.51 0.19
N SER A 67 -3.77 16.42 -0.50
CA SER A 67 -3.22 17.63 0.10
C SER A 67 -3.40 18.82 -0.84
N GLU A 68 -3.67 19.96 -0.25
CA GLU A 68 -3.85 21.24 -0.92
C GLU A 68 -3.01 22.29 -0.19
N SER A 69 -2.35 23.17 -0.96
CA SER A 69 -1.56 24.29 -0.44
C SER A 69 -1.91 25.54 -1.23
N ASP A 70 -2.42 26.56 -0.54
CA ASP A 70 -2.89 27.85 -1.14
C ASP A 70 -3.79 27.63 -2.36
N GLU A 71 -4.86 26.79 -2.18
CA GLU A 71 -5.85 26.40 -3.20
C GLU A 71 -5.31 25.55 -4.36
N ASN A 72 -4.02 25.18 -4.34
CA ASN A 72 -3.44 24.28 -5.31
C ASN A 72 -3.28 22.87 -4.75
N THR A 73 -3.72 21.88 -5.50
CA THR A 73 -3.54 20.47 -5.12
C THR A 73 -2.03 20.15 -5.10
N SER A 74 -1.53 19.74 -3.94
CA SER A 74 -0.11 19.37 -3.72
C SER A 74 0.10 17.86 -3.60
N ALA A 75 -0.96 17.07 -3.34
CA ALA A 75 -0.97 15.61 -3.44
C ALA A 75 -2.39 15.12 -3.74
N ASN A 76 -2.50 14.10 -4.60
CA ASN A 76 -3.77 13.41 -4.85
C ASN A 76 -3.47 11.98 -5.34
N LYS A 77 -3.29 11.07 -4.36
CA LYS A 77 -2.82 9.70 -4.58
C LYS A 77 -3.84 8.69 -4.08
N TYR A 78 -3.97 7.62 -4.82
CA TYR A 78 -4.76 6.44 -4.48
C TYR A 78 -3.90 5.21 -4.68
N ASN A 79 -3.93 4.29 -3.71
CA ASN A 79 -3.28 2.99 -3.83
C ASN A 79 -4.24 1.90 -3.37
N VAL A 80 -4.29 0.79 -4.12
CA VAL A 80 -5.00 -0.43 -3.75
C VAL A 80 -4.08 -1.61 -3.98
N GLU A 81 -3.93 -2.45 -2.96
CA GLU A 81 -3.09 -3.65 -2.98
C GLU A 81 -3.94 -4.84 -2.53
N LEU A 82 -3.78 -5.95 -3.22
CA LEU A 82 -4.39 -7.22 -2.89
C LEU A 82 -3.34 -8.32 -3.04
N ASP A 83 -3.07 -9.05 -1.94
CA ASP A 83 -2.13 -10.15 -1.90
C ASP A 83 -2.81 -11.43 -1.43
N TYR A 84 -2.60 -12.51 -2.15
CA TYR A 84 -2.82 -13.87 -1.66
C TYR A 84 -1.49 -14.43 -1.18
N ASN A 85 -1.45 -14.93 0.05
CA ASN A 85 -0.25 -15.48 0.67
C ASN A 85 -0.45 -16.95 1.02
N HIS A 86 0.59 -17.76 0.80
CA HIS A 86 0.64 -19.16 1.18
C HIS A 86 1.93 -19.46 1.96
N MET A 87 1.79 -19.85 3.24
CA MET A 87 2.90 -20.20 4.13
C MET A 87 3.48 -21.56 3.72
N ILE A 88 4.72 -21.58 3.26
CA ILE A 88 5.47 -22.81 2.93
C ILE A 88 5.99 -23.46 4.23
N ASN A 89 6.41 -22.63 5.17
CA ASN A 89 6.78 -23.02 6.53
C ASN A 89 6.59 -21.83 7.49
N LYS A 90 7.01 -21.95 8.74
CA LYS A 90 6.82 -20.89 9.75
C LYS A 90 7.44 -19.52 9.38
N LYS A 91 8.42 -19.49 8.47
CA LYS A 91 9.14 -18.26 8.11
C LYS A 91 9.02 -17.91 6.63
N LEU A 92 8.97 -18.91 5.76
CA LEU A 92 8.93 -18.72 4.31
C LEU A 92 7.50 -18.81 3.79
N TYR A 93 7.11 -17.88 2.95
CA TYR A 93 5.83 -17.89 2.24
C TYR A 93 5.98 -17.47 0.78
N SER A 94 5.07 -17.92 -0.04
CA SER A 94 4.87 -17.39 -1.39
C SER A 94 3.69 -16.43 -1.39
N TYR A 95 3.70 -15.47 -2.31
CA TYR A 95 2.57 -14.59 -2.51
C TYR A 95 2.31 -14.34 -4.01
N MET A 96 1.07 -13.95 -4.31
CA MET A 96 0.65 -13.39 -5.58
C MET A 96 0.00 -12.05 -5.29
N GLY A 97 0.58 -10.96 -5.83
CA GLY A 97 0.15 -9.60 -5.53
C GLY A 97 -0.39 -8.87 -6.74
N ILE A 98 -1.35 -7.96 -6.49
CA ILE A 98 -1.83 -6.96 -7.44
C ILE A 98 -1.73 -5.61 -6.72
N ASN A 99 -1.12 -4.63 -7.37
CA ASN A 99 -1.02 -3.27 -6.85
C ASN A 99 -1.45 -2.27 -7.92
N TYR A 100 -2.41 -1.42 -7.60
CA TYR A 100 -2.89 -0.32 -8.43
C TYR A 100 -2.56 1.01 -7.77
N ILE A 101 -1.86 1.88 -8.49
CA ILE A 101 -1.46 3.20 -8.03
C ILE A 101 -1.96 4.25 -9.02
N LYS A 102 -2.61 5.29 -8.50
CA LYS A 102 -2.93 6.51 -9.23
C LYS A 102 -2.39 7.71 -8.45
N ASP A 103 -1.60 8.54 -9.12
CA ASP A 103 -1.08 9.80 -8.59
C ASP A 103 -1.34 10.89 -9.62
N GLN A 104 -2.29 11.79 -9.33
CA GLN A 104 -2.71 12.81 -10.27
C GLN A 104 -1.66 13.90 -10.54
N LEU A 105 -0.59 13.95 -9.73
CA LEU A 105 0.51 14.89 -9.91
C LEU A 105 1.75 14.26 -10.56
N SER A 106 1.69 12.95 -10.83
CA SER A 106 2.73 12.25 -11.58
C SER A 106 2.45 12.30 -13.09
N ASP A 107 3.43 11.88 -13.86
CA ASP A 107 3.28 11.73 -15.31
C ASP A 107 2.38 10.53 -15.69
N TYR A 108 2.04 9.67 -14.72
CA TYR A 108 1.19 8.49 -14.91
C TYR A 108 -0.27 8.80 -14.61
N ASP A 109 -1.17 8.42 -15.52
CA ASP A 109 -2.61 8.32 -15.21
C ASP A 109 -2.86 7.22 -14.17
N TYR A 110 -2.25 6.04 -14.38
CA TYR A 110 -2.18 4.97 -13.37
C TYR A 110 -1.08 3.96 -13.71
N ARG A 111 -0.69 3.22 -12.67
CA ARG A 111 0.20 2.06 -12.73
C ARG A 111 -0.49 0.84 -12.15
N LEU A 112 -0.35 -0.30 -12.81
CA LEU A 112 -0.81 -1.59 -12.35
C LEU A 112 0.37 -2.57 -12.35
N ASN A 113 0.63 -3.20 -11.21
CA ASN A 113 1.64 -4.24 -11.07
C ASN A 113 0.96 -5.54 -10.66
N ILE A 114 1.35 -6.64 -11.25
CA ILE A 114 0.88 -7.97 -10.88
C ILE A 114 2.03 -8.96 -10.94
N GLY A 115 2.20 -9.78 -9.91
CA GLY A 115 3.24 -10.78 -9.95
C GLY A 115 3.38 -11.65 -8.71
N PRO A 116 4.04 -12.80 -8.87
CA PRO A 116 4.39 -13.70 -7.78
C PRO A 116 5.66 -13.24 -7.06
N GLY A 117 5.82 -13.72 -5.83
CA GLY A 117 7.03 -13.53 -5.05
C GLY A 117 7.15 -14.49 -3.88
N LEU A 118 8.25 -14.33 -3.17
CA LEU A 118 8.54 -15.03 -1.92
C LEU A 118 8.79 -14.01 -0.83
N GLY A 119 8.34 -14.32 0.36
CA GLY A 119 8.61 -13.53 1.55
C GLY A 119 9.26 -14.39 2.64
N TYR A 120 10.09 -13.75 3.45
CA TYR A 120 10.77 -14.39 4.55
C TYR A 120 10.66 -13.54 5.82
N LYS A 121 10.10 -14.13 6.88
CA LYS A 121 10.02 -13.56 8.22
C LYS A 121 11.35 -13.78 8.94
N PHE A 122 12.22 -12.78 8.89
CA PHE A 122 13.53 -12.85 9.53
C PHE A 122 13.42 -12.93 11.03
N LEU A 123 12.54 -12.08 11.58
CA LEU A 123 12.29 -11.98 13.00
C LEU A 123 10.79 -11.78 13.21
N GLU A 124 10.23 -12.55 14.11
CA GLU A 124 8.82 -12.44 14.52
C GLU A 124 8.74 -12.82 16.00
N ASP A 125 8.74 -11.81 16.86
CA ASP A 125 8.57 -11.95 18.32
C ASP A 125 7.51 -10.94 18.82
N GLU A 126 7.30 -10.88 20.13
CA GLU A 126 6.30 -10.02 20.75
C GLU A 126 6.61 -8.51 20.61
N ILE A 127 7.88 -8.17 20.43
CA ILE A 127 8.39 -6.78 20.42
C ILE A 127 8.61 -6.30 18.99
N GLN A 128 9.11 -7.16 18.09
CA GLN A 128 9.52 -6.71 16.78
C GLN A 128 9.28 -7.78 15.70
N THR A 129 9.06 -7.29 14.49
CA THR A 129 8.91 -8.12 13.30
C THR A 129 9.74 -7.53 12.18
N ILE A 130 10.51 -8.38 11.49
CA ILE A 130 11.21 -8.04 10.25
C ILE A 130 10.78 -9.04 9.19
N ASP A 131 10.17 -8.53 8.12
CA ASP A 131 9.72 -9.30 6.98
C ASP A 131 10.31 -8.71 5.71
N ILE A 132 10.86 -9.57 4.86
CA ILE A 132 11.44 -9.17 3.56
C ILE A 132 10.76 -9.97 2.47
N GLN A 133 10.36 -9.29 1.41
CA GLN A 133 9.74 -9.86 0.23
C GLN A 133 10.58 -9.57 -1.02
N GLY A 134 10.56 -10.50 -1.95
CA GLY A 134 11.11 -10.33 -3.29
C GLY A 134 10.22 -10.99 -4.33
N GLY A 135 10.01 -10.33 -5.45
CA GLY A 135 9.09 -10.82 -6.48
C GLY A 135 9.42 -10.32 -7.88
N LEU A 136 8.70 -10.88 -8.84
CA LEU A 136 8.73 -10.49 -10.24
C LEU A 136 7.35 -9.98 -10.61
N ASP A 137 7.28 -8.74 -11.09
CA ASP A 137 6.03 -8.12 -11.46
C ASP A 137 5.99 -7.86 -12.97
N TYR A 138 4.81 -8.06 -13.57
CA TYR A 138 4.45 -7.45 -14.83
C TYR A 138 3.83 -6.10 -14.52
N ALA A 139 4.54 -5.04 -14.91
CA ALA A 139 4.12 -3.67 -14.72
C ALA A 139 3.44 -3.13 -15.98
N TYR A 140 2.33 -2.42 -15.79
CA TYR A 140 1.62 -1.71 -16.84
C TYR A 140 1.44 -0.26 -16.40
N ASP A 141 2.04 0.66 -17.15
CA ASP A 141 1.98 2.09 -16.93
C ASP A 141 1.14 2.75 -18.03
N LYS A 142 0.16 3.56 -17.63
CA LYS A 142 -0.54 4.45 -18.52
C LYS A 142 -0.19 5.88 -18.17
N TYR A 143 0.34 6.62 -19.14
CA TYR A 143 0.75 8.01 -19.00
C TYR A 143 -0.40 8.98 -19.31
N ASN A 144 -0.32 10.21 -18.76
CA ASN A 144 -1.30 11.28 -18.98
C ASN A 144 -1.41 11.71 -20.46
N ASN A 145 -0.37 11.53 -21.25
CA ASN A 145 -0.34 11.78 -22.70
C ASN A 145 -0.98 10.66 -23.54
N GLY A 146 -1.54 9.62 -22.88
CA GLY A 146 -2.18 8.47 -23.51
C GLY A 146 -1.23 7.35 -23.93
N LEU A 147 0.08 7.52 -23.82
CA LEU A 147 1.05 6.46 -24.03
C LEU A 147 0.86 5.35 -22.97
N LYS A 148 1.19 4.13 -23.37
CA LYS A 148 1.15 2.94 -22.54
C LYS A 148 2.48 2.25 -22.62
N ASP A 149 2.92 1.72 -21.50
CA ASP A 149 4.15 0.94 -21.40
C ASP A 149 3.94 -0.27 -20.51
N ASN A 150 4.56 -1.37 -20.85
CA ASN A 150 4.51 -2.59 -20.06
C ASN A 150 5.88 -3.26 -20.09
N TYR A 151 6.30 -3.72 -18.93
CA TYR A 151 7.62 -4.28 -18.73
C TYR A 151 7.64 -5.28 -17.58
N LEU A 152 8.66 -6.13 -17.56
CA LEU A 152 8.97 -6.96 -16.40
C LEU A 152 9.82 -6.17 -15.41
N ALA A 153 9.49 -6.29 -14.13
CA ALA A 153 10.17 -5.62 -13.05
C ALA A 153 10.51 -6.58 -11.90
N GLY A 154 11.61 -6.30 -11.21
CA GLY A 154 11.91 -6.88 -9.93
C GLY A 154 11.35 -6.01 -8.82
N ARG A 155 10.70 -6.64 -7.82
CA ARG A 155 10.20 -5.96 -6.62
C ARG A 155 10.90 -6.49 -5.38
N THR A 156 11.25 -5.58 -4.47
CA THR A 156 11.67 -5.92 -3.10
C THR A 156 10.90 -5.05 -2.12
N GLU A 157 10.55 -5.62 -0.96
CA GLU A 157 9.89 -4.90 0.12
C GLU A 157 10.47 -5.35 1.46
N LEU A 158 10.72 -4.39 2.36
CA LEU A 158 11.09 -4.60 3.74
C LEU A 158 9.99 -4.01 4.63
N ASN A 159 9.43 -4.83 5.50
CA ASN A 159 8.52 -4.40 6.56
C ASN A 159 9.19 -4.59 7.91
N TYR A 160 9.29 -3.52 8.68
CA TYR A 160 9.77 -3.51 10.04
C TYR A 160 8.70 -2.98 10.98
N LYS A 161 8.46 -3.68 12.07
CA LYS A 161 7.61 -3.23 13.16
C LYS A 161 8.34 -3.37 14.48
N TYR A 162 8.21 -2.37 15.34
CA TYR A 162 8.75 -2.35 16.69
C TYR A 162 7.73 -1.78 17.67
N LYS A 163 7.43 -2.51 18.72
CA LYS A 163 6.54 -2.10 19.82
C LYS A 163 7.37 -1.48 20.94
N PHE A 164 7.23 -0.19 21.13
CA PHE A 164 7.82 0.50 22.28
C PHE A 164 7.08 0.19 23.59
N SER A 165 5.76 -0.02 23.49
CA SER A 165 4.88 -0.40 24.59
C SER A 165 3.67 -1.14 24.07
N GLN A 166 2.71 -1.48 24.95
CA GLN A 166 1.42 -2.07 24.54
C GLN A 166 0.56 -1.12 23.68
N SER A 167 0.83 0.17 23.75
CA SER A 167 0.01 1.21 23.08
C SER A 167 0.79 2.03 22.06
N VAL A 168 2.10 1.81 21.92
CA VAL A 168 2.94 2.58 20.99
C VAL A 168 3.77 1.64 20.16
N GLU A 169 3.61 1.73 18.85
CA GLU A 169 4.39 0.95 17.88
C GLU A 169 4.94 1.83 16.76
N PHE A 170 6.08 1.45 16.23
CA PHE A 170 6.69 2.00 15.03
C PHE A 170 6.57 1.00 13.90
N LYS A 171 6.17 1.46 12.73
CA LYS A 171 6.15 0.66 11.49
C LYS A 171 6.94 1.40 10.42
N GLN A 172 7.75 0.66 9.69
CA GLN A 172 8.48 1.12 8.52
C GLN A 172 8.28 0.15 7.38
N MET A 173 7.85 0.66 6.23
CA MET A 173 7.82 -0.08 4.98
C MET A 173 8.77 0.62 3.99
N LEU A 174 9.63 -0.16 3.36
CA LEU A 174 10.47 0.25 2.25
C LEU A 174 10.18 -0.67 1.07
N SER A 175 9.79 -0.11 -0.06
CA SER A 175 9.52 -0.88 -1.28
C SER A 175 10.31 -0.30 -2.43
N TYR A 176 10.86 -1.17 -3.27
CA TYR A 176 11.59 -0.82 -4.46
C TYR A 176 11.18 -1.73 -5.60
N LEU A 177 10.80 -1.13 -6.73
CA LEU A 177 10.47 -1.82 -7.97
C LEU A 177 11.36 -1.23 -9.07
N ALA A 178 12.00 -2.08 -9.87
CA ALA A 178 12.84 -1.66 -10.98
C ALA A 178 12.58 -2.52 -12.21
N SER A 179 12.50 -1.86 -13.38
CA SER A 179 12.40 -2.53 -14.66
C SER A 179 13.69 -3.29 -14.98
N PHE A 180 13.56 -4.48 -15.58
CA PHE A 180 14.71 -5.22 -16.13
C PHE A 180 15.11 -4.74 -17.53
N GLU A 181 14.24 -3.98 -18.19
CA GLU A 181 14.45 -3.53 -19.57
C GLU A 181 15.05 -2.12 -19.62
N ASP A 182 14.76 -1.30 -18.60
CA ASP A 182 15.17 0.11 -18.58
C ASP A 182 15.56 0.49 -17.14
N GLY A 183 16.85 0.67 -16.90
CA GLY A 183 17.38 1.01 -15.57
C GLY A 183 16.97 2.40 -15.05
N GLU A 184 16.40 3.26 -15.87
CA GLU A 184 15.86 4.56 -15.46
C GLU A 184 14.43 4.43 -14.93
N LYS A 185 13.76 3.30 -15.19
CA LYS A 185 12.42 3.00 -14.69
C LYS A 185 12.46 2.29 -13.36
N TYR A 186 12.41 3.05 -12.30
CA TYR A 186 12.28 2.53 -10.94
C TYR A 186 11.24 3.30 -10.14
N PHE A 187 10.76 2.67 -9.09
CA PHE A 187 9.81 3.26 -8.16
C PHE A 187 10.18 2.85 -6.73
N ALA A 188 10.39 3.84 -5.88
CA ALA A 188 10.75 3.63 -4.48
C ALA A 188 9.71 4.27 -3.57
N VAL A 189 9.30 3.54 -2.54
CA VAL A 189 8.36 4.01 -1.52
C VAL A 189 8.98 3.80 -0.15
N SER A 190 8.85 4.81 0.71
CA SER A 190 9.13 4.72 2.13
C SER A 190 7.92 5.21 2.90
N ASP A 191 7.38 4.40 3.78
CA ASP A 191 6.24 4.71 4.63
C ASP A 191 6.61 4.44 6.09
N SER A 192 6.51 5.48 6.93
CA SER A 192 6.85 5.41 8.35
C SER A 192 5.65 5.84 9.18
N VAL A 193 5.27 5.03 10.15
CA VAL A 193 4.13 5.27 11.04
C VAL A 193 4.56 5.08 12.49
N ILE A 194 4.13 6.00 13.35
CA ILE A 194 4.19 5.86 14.82
C ILE A 194 2.75 6.02 15.32
N GLY A 195 2.26 5.04 16.03
CA GLY A 195 0.89 5.04 16.56
C GLY A 195 0.79 4.31 17.90
#